data_cba92ed8bca98ecb65c45dfe523c9b27
#
_entry.id   cba92ed8bca98ecb65c45dfe523c9b27
#
_cell.length_a   1.000
_cell.length_b   1.000
_cell.length_c   1.000
_cell.angle_alpha   90.00
_cell.angle_beta   90.00
_cell.angle_gamma   90.00
#
_symmetry.space_group_name_H-M   'P 1'
#
loop_
_entity.id
_entity.type
_entity.pdbx_description
1 polymer ?
#
loop_
_entity_poly.entity_id
_entity_poly.type
_entity_poly.pdbx_seq_one_letter_code
_entity_poly.pdbx_strand_id
1 'polypeptide(L)'
;MNEQNKLIPAGQIFTEEAEESLDKDLSFANSYMFAKVMSEESLCREMLQRILGVRIRKIEYIEPEKSVLSIRDAKDIRLDVYVEDEENTVYDIECQKTDTHELPKRSRYYQSQIDSALLEKGYHYSQLKKSFVIFICTFDPFKKGRHVYDFTRRCAGEEKLELKDDTHIIFLNATGRRDDCSDKLRIFLDYVDGREVEADDFIEKIEKAVAFNNQDKIWRKNVMTLAMEYKTVEIMAEKRGEKIGREQGEKIGQKLGRENARYSDVSSGLYSPEKGAELLNVTLEEFLKGMREAGFKFPENVNG
;
A
#
# COMPACT_ATOMS: atom_id res chain seq x y z
N MET A 1 36.52 4.52 12.89
CA MET A 1 35.63 3.75 13.79
C MET A 1 34.30 4.46 13.81
N ASN A 2 33.29 3.87 13.18
CA ASN A 2 32.01 4.51 12.85
C ASN A 2 31.06 4.50 14.04
N GLU A 3 30.73 5.69 14.55
CA GLU A 3 29.68 5.92 15.58
C GLU A 3 28.24 5.91 15.00
N GLN A 4 28.00 5.36 13.83
CA GLN A 4 26.73 5.52 13.10
C GLN A 4 25.71 4.39 13.24
N ASN A 5 25.91 3.43 14.16
CA ASN A 5 24.96 2.33 14.37
C ASN A 5 24.55 2.14 15.84
N LYS A 6 24.27 3.25 16.56
CA LYS A 6 23.49 3.12 17.79
C LYS A 6 22.03 2.96 17.41
N LEU A 7 21.55 1.73 17.34
CA LEU A 7 20.14 1.39 17.45
C LEU A 7 19.59 2.05 18.71
N ILE A 8 18.66 2.98 18.56
CA ILE A 8 17.90 3.52 19.69
C ILE A 8 17.14 2.32 20.26
N PRO A 9 17.30 2.00 21.57
CA PRO A 9 16.56 0.88 22.16
C PRO A 9 15.06 1.15 22.00
N ALA A 10 14.31 0.16 21.60
CA ALA A 10 12.85 0.21 21.37
C ALA A 10 12.04 0.78 22.57
N GLY A 11 12.63 0.86 23.73
CA GLY A 11 12.01 1.39 24.96
C GLY A 11 12.01 2.91 25.15
N GLN A 12 12.58 3.72 24.23
CA GLN A 12 12.72 5.19 24.44
C GLN A 12 11.83 6.07 23.56
N ILE A 13 10.93 5.52 22.75
CA ILE A 13 9.97 6.27 21.95
C ILE A 13 8.52 6.05 22.44
N PHE A 14 8.33 5.81 23.71
CA PHE A 14 7.00 5.88 24.30
C PHE A 14 6.64 7.34 24.57
N THR A 15 5.90 7.95 23.63
CA THR A 15 5.29 9.25 23.87
C THR A 15 4.00 9.06 24.69
N GLU A 16 3.62 10.04 25.51
CA GLU A 16 2.36 10.04 26.25
C GLU A 16 1.15 9.77 25.35
N GLU A 17 1.18 10.20 24.06
CA GLU A 17 0.16 9.90 23.06
C GLU A 17 0.04 8.40 22.73
N ALA A 18 1.12 7.64 22.84
CA ALA A 18 1.13 6.21 22.64
C ALA A 18 0.49 5.47 23.82
N GLU A 19 0.70 5.95 25.05
CA GLU A 19 0.06 5.39 26.26
C GLU A 19 -1.44 5.70 26.31
N GLU A 20 -1.87 6.92 25.95
CA GLU A 20 -3.31 7.25 25.83
C GLU A 20 -4.04 6.41 24.76
N SER A 21 -3.33 5.99 23.70
CA SER A 21 -3.92 5.10 22.69
C SER A 21 -4.11 3.68 23.19
N LEU A 22 -3.36 3.24 24.23
CA LEU A 22 -3.44 1.91 24.85
C LEU A 22 -4.78 1.68 25.60
N ASP A 23 -5.40 2.74 26.08
CA ASP A 23 -6.63 2.63 26.86
C ASP A 23 -7.92 2.62 26.00
N LYS A 24 -7.82 2.97 24.71
CA LYS A 24 -8.99 2.99 23.82
C LYS A 24 -9.29 1.59 23.26
N ASP A 25 -10.55 1.21 23.26
CA ASP A 25 -11.01 -0.02 22.61
C ASP A 25 -10.72 0.02 21.11
N LEU A 26 -10.26 -1.12 20.59
CA LEU A 26 -10.02 -1.28 19.16
C LEU A 26 -11.37 -1.42 18.44
N SER A 27 -11.60 -0.56 17.45
CA SER A 27 -12.77 -0.68 16.57
C SER A 27 -12.62 -1.86 15.59
N PHE A 28 -13.72 -2.38 15.08
CA PHE A 28 -13.72 -3.44 14.07
C PHE A 28 -12.84 -3.12 12.84
N ALA A 29 -12.83 -1.85 12.39
CA ALA A 29 -12.01 -1.42 11.27
C ALA A 29 -10.49 -1.33 11.58
N ASN A 30 -10.03 -1.64 12.78
CA ASN A 30 -8.62 -1.86 13.07
C ASN A 30 -8.20 -3.21 12.47
N SER A 31 -7.11 -3.27 11.70
CA SER A 31 -6.69 -4.49 10.96
C SER A 31 -6.51 -5.71 11.87
N TYR A 32 -5.94 -5.54 13.04
CA TYR A 32 -5.77 -6.64 14.01
C TYR A 32 -7.10 -7.12 14.60
N MET A 33 -8.01 -6.19 14.96
CA MET A 33 -9.34 -6.54 15.42
C MET A 33 -10.14 -7.21 14.31
N PHE A 34 -10.07 -6.68 13.10
CA PHE A 34 -10.68 -7.26 11.91
C PHE A 34 -10.20 -8.70 11.69
N ALA A 35 -8.88 -8.91 11.65
CA ALA A 35 -8.30 -10.24 11.49
C ALA A 35 -8.75 -11.21 12.60
N LYS A 36 -8.76 -10.73 13.85
CA LYS A 36 -9.18 -11.52 15.02
C LYS A 36 -10.66 -11.93 14.97
N VAL A 37 -11.55 -11.00 14.64
CA VAL A 37 -12.99 -11.26 14.52
C VAL A 37 -13.28 -12.14 13.32
N MET A 38 -12.64 -11.88 12.17
CA MET A 38 -12.83 -12.64 10.94
C MET A 38 -12.13 -14.01 10.96
N SER A 39 -11.35 -14.34 11.99
CA SER A 39 -10.88 -15.71 12.22
C SER A 39 -11.99 -16.68 12.63
N GLU A 40 -13.16 -16.16 13.00
CA GLU A 40 -14.35 -16.98 13.25
C GLU A 40 -15.01 -17.35 11.90
N GLU A 41 -15.06 -18.66 11.60
CA GLU A 41 -15.54 -19.17 10.31
C GLU A 41 -16.94 -18.64 9.95
N SER A 42 -17.84 -18.62 10.89
CA SER A 42 -19.22 -18.20 10.65
C SER A 42 -19.32 -16.73 10.25
N LEU A 43 -18.52 -15.86 10.87
CA LEU A 43 -18.47 -14.43 10.56
C LEU A 43 -17.76 -14.17 9.23
N CYS A 44 -16.63 -14.81 9.00
CA CYS A 44 -15.89 -14.69 7.75
C CYS A 44 -16.74 -15.12 6.55
N ARG A 45 -17.41 -16.27 6.65
CA ARG A 45 -18.29 -16.79 5.61
C ARG A 45 -19.46 -15.86 5.30
N GLU A 46 -20.15 -15.37 6.33
CA GLU A 46 -21.27 -14.43 6.15
C GLU A 46 -20.80 -13.13 5.49
N MET A 47 -19.64 -12.59 5.89
CA MET A 47 -19.06 -11.42 5.28
C MET A 47 -18.77 -11.66 3.78
N LEU A 48 -18.09 -12.74 3.44
CA LEU A 48 -17.80 -13.08 2.03
C LEU A 48 -19.08 -13.25 1.20
N GLN A 49 -20.12 -13.87 1.76
CA GLN A 49 -21.43 -14.03 1.09
C GLN A 49 -22.09 -12.65 0.84
N ARG A 50 -21.98 -11.69 1.77
CA ARG A 50 -22.49 -10.33 1.59
C ARG A 50 -21.73 -9.56 0.51
N ILE A 51 -20.40 -9.74 0.46
CA ILE A 51 -19.54 -9.07 -0.54
C ILE A 51 -19.79 -9.60 -1.94
N LEU A 52 -19.82 -10.92 -2.09
CA LEU A 52 -19.83 -11.58 -3.40
C LEU A 52 -21.24 -11.87 -3.93
N GLY A 53 -22.24 -11.82 -3.07
CA GLY A 53 -23.62 -12.18 -3.45
C GLY A 53 -23.81 -13.67 -3.78
N VAL A 54 -22.86 -14.54 -3.40
CA VAL A 54 -22.87 -15.98 -3.64
C VAL A 54 -22.98 -16.75 -2.33
N ARG A 55 -23.44 -18.00 -2.39
CA ARG A 55 -23.49 -18.86 -1.23
C ARG A 55 -22.17 -19.64 -1.13
N ILE A 56 -21.50 -19.49 0.00
CA ILE A 56 -20.33 -20.30 0.41
C ILE A 56 -20.80 -21.30 1.45
N ARG A 57 -20.61 -22.59 1.18
CA ARG A 57 -21.11 -23.66 2.07
C ARG A 57 -20.20 -23.82 3.28
N LYS A 58 -18.89 -23.78 3.05
CA LYS A 58 -17.89 -24.03 4.07
C LYS A 58 -16.62 -23.25 3.78
N ILE A 59 -15.96 -22.80 4.83
CA ILE A 59 -14.58 -22.34 4.78
C ILE A 59 -13.69 -23.51 5.23
N GLU A 60 -12.76 -23.91 4.40
CA GLU A 60 -11.84 -25.02 4.71
C GLU A 60 -10.64 -24.54 5.53
N TYR A 61 -10.21 -23.30 5.30
CA TYR A 61 -9.02 -22.75 5.93
C TYR A 61 -9.14 -21.26 6.15
N ILE A 62 -8.77 -20.80 7.36
CA ILE A 62 -8.66 -19.38 7.71
C ILE A 62 -7.32 -19.18 8.41
N GLU A 63 -6.53 -18.25 7.95
CA GLU A 63 -5.28 -17.82 8.59
C GLU A 63 -5.28 -16.30 8.75
N PRO A 64 -5.57 -15.78 9.95
CA PRO A 64 -5.43 -14.36 10.23
C PRO A 64 -3.95 -13.99 10.27
N GLU A 65 -3.62 -12.80 9.75
CA GLU A 65 -2.26 -12.25 9.73
C GLU A 65 -1.23 -13.15 9.02
N LYS A 66 -1.67 -13.84 7.95
CA LYS A 66 -0.80 -14.74 7.18
C LYS A 66 0.38 -13.99 6.60
N SER A 67 1.59 -14.46 6.95
CA SER A 67 2.83 -13.95 6.35
C SER A 67 3.17 -14.76 5.10
N VAL A 68 3.30 -14.09 3.97
CA VAL A 68 3.81 -14.66 2.73
C VAL A 68 5.22 -14.17 2.52
N LEU A 69 6.18 -15.08 2.72
CA LEU A 69 7.60 -14.80 2.53
C LEU A 69 7.91 -14.78 1.04
N SER A 70 8.49 -13.69 0.59
CA SER A 70 8.89 -13.55 -0.80
C SER A 70 10.20 -14.27 -1.08
N ILE A 71 10.44 -14.60 -2.36
CA ILE A 71 11.73 -15.09 -2.85
C ILE A 71 12.76 -13.96 -2.65
N ARG A 72 13.97 -14.31 -2.18
CA ARG A 72 15.11 -13.43 -1.85
C ARG A 72 15.02 -11.98 -2.39
N ASP A 73 15.11 -11.00 -1.47
CA ASP A 73 15.19 -9.56 -1.73
C ASP A 73 13.90 -8.87 -2.20
N ALA A 74 12.74 -9.57 -2.22
CA ALA A 74 11.45 -8.95 -2.44
C ALA A 74 10.77 -8.56 -1.10
N LYS A 75 9.78 -7.67 -1.17
CA LYS A 75 9.03 -7.22 0.00
C LYS A 75 8.09 -8.31 0.47
N ASP A 76 8.28 -8.79 1.71
CA ASP A 76 7.33 -9.68 2.36
C ASP A 76 5.98 -8.98 2.56
N ILE A 77 4.90 -9.75 2.51
CA ILE A 77 3.55 -9.25 2.78
C ILE A 77 2.96 -9.99 3.98
N ARG A 78 2.09 -9.29 4.69
CA ARG A 78 1.20 -9.87 5.67
C ARG A 78 -0.21 -9.60 5.21
N LEU A 79 -0.99 -10.66 5.01
CA LEU A 79 -2.40 -10.62 4.67
C LEU A 79 -3.21 -10.54 5.95
N ASP A 80 -4.21 -9.65 6.02
CA ASP A 80 -5.02 -9.51 7.24
C ASP A 80 -5.83 -10.79 7.49
N VAL A 81 -6.53 -11.31 6.48
CA VAL A 81 -7.26 -12.57 6.56
C VAL A 81 -7.13 -13.35 5.24
N TYR A 82 -6.47 -14.49 5.29
CA TYR A 82 -6.39 -15.42 4.17
C TYR A 82 -7.38 -16.56 4.35
N VAL A 83 -8.16 -16.87 3.32
CA VAL A 83 -9.26 -17.85 3.39
C VAL A 83 -9.24 -18.74 2.17
N GLU A 84 -9.56 -20.03 2.36
CA GLU A 84 -9.88 -20.97 1.27
C GLU A 84 -11.25 -21.59 1.53
N ASP A 85 -12.07 -21.71 0.49
CA ASP A 85 -13.37 -22.35 0.57
C ASP A 85 -13.35 -23.80 0.02
N GLU A 86 -14.49 -24.45 0.05
CA GLU A 86 -14.66 -25.85 -0.42
C GLU A 86 -14.43 -26.05 -1.91
N GLU A 87 -14.42 -24.98 -2.70
CA GLU A 87 -14.14 -25.00 -4.14
C GLU A 87 -12.66 -24.67 -4.43
N ASN A 88 -11.85 -24.58 -3.38
CA ASN A 88 -10.46 -24.13 -3.42
C ASN A 88 -10.30 -22.69 -3.93
N THR A 89 -11.32 -21.86 -3.83
CA THR A 89 -11.20 -20.42 -4.09
C THR A 89 -10.46 -19.76 -2.95
N VAL A 90 -9.55 -18.88 -3.28
CA VAL A 90 -8.71 -18.16 -2.31
C VAL A 90 -9.19 -16.73 -2.19
N TYR A 91 -9.27 -16.26 -0.96
CA TYR A 91 -9.64 -14.89 -0.63
C TYR A 91 -8.56 -14.28 0.27
N ASP A 92 -8.08 -13.12 -0.12
CA ASP A 92 -7.29 -12.21 0.70
C ASP A 92 -8.15 -11.00 1.04
N ILE A 93 -8.37 -10.74 2.32
CA ILE A 93 -9.31 -9.72 2.77
C ILE A 93 -8.58 -8.76 3.69
N GLU A 94 -8.53 -7.51 3.28
CA GLU A 94 -7.79 -6.42 3.92
C GLU A 94 -8.71 -5.32 4.41
N CYS A 95 -8.52 -4.82 5.63
CA CYS A 95 -9.23 -3.66 6.15
C CYS A 95 -8.29 -2.44 6.18
N GLN A 96 -8.64 -1.38 5.42
CA GLN A 96 -7.78 -0.22 5.21
C GLN A 96 -8.43 1.07 5.71
N LYS A 97 -7.80 1.72 6.71
CA LYS A 97 -8.25 3.00 7.26
C LYS A 97 -7.66 4.23 6.59
N THR A 98 -6.46 4.09 6.02
CA THR A 98 -5.71 5.22 5.47
C THR A 98 -5.45 5.02 3.98
N ASP A 99 -5.72 6.05 3.19
CA ASP A 99 -5.39 6.06 1.76
C ASP A 99 -3.91 6.38 1.56
N THR A 100 -3.13 5.36 1.23
CA THR A 100 -1.71 5.50 0.87
C THR A 100 -1.50 5.77 -0.61
N HIS A 101 -2.57 5.87 -1.41
CA HIS A 101 -2.55 6.01 -2.88
C HIS A 101 -1.81 4.87 -3.62
N GLU A 102 -1.52 3.76 -2.94
CA GLU A 102 -0.77 2.63 -3.50
C GLU A 102 -1.63 1.38 -3.73
N LEU A 103 -2.88 1.36 -3.27
CA LEU A 103 -3.74 0.18 -3.27
C LEU A 103 -3.83 -0.54 -4.62
N PRO A 104 -3.93 0.14 -5.79
CA PRO A 104 -3.97 -0.56 -7.09
C PRO A 104 -2.69 -1.32 -7.41
N LYS A 105 -1.51 -0.82 -6.99
CA LYS A 105 -0.24 -1.53 -7.17
C LYS A 105 -0.05 -2.60 -6.11
N ARG A 106 -0.49 -2.33 -4.89
CA ARG A 106 -0.46 -3.26 -3.76
C ARG A 106 -1.33 -4.49 -4.05
N SER A 107 -2.54 -4.32 -4.59
CA SER A 107 -3.42 -5.44 -4.94
C SER A 107 -2.79 -6.36 -5.99
N ARG A 108 -2.16 -5.79 -7.03
CA ARG A 108 -1.41 -6.57 -8.03
C ARG A 108 -0.25 -7.35 -7.40
N TYR A 109 0.47 -6.72 -6.47
CA TYR A 109 1.59 -7.37 -5.78
C TYR A 109 1.11 -8.52 -4.89
N TYR A 110 0.03 -8.32 -4.14
CA TYR A 110 -0.59 -9.34 -3.30
C TYR A 110 -1.05 -10.54 -4.13
N GLN A 111 -1.75 -10.30 -5.24
CA GLN A 111 -2.13 -11.36 -6.17
C GLN A 111 -0.92 -12.18 -6.63
N SER A 112 0.18 -11.52 -7.01
CA SER A 112 1.38 -12.23 -7.47
C SER A 112 2.04 -13.07 -6.38
N GLN A 113 1.99 -12.63 -5.14
CA GLN A 113 2.53 -13.38 -3.99
C GLN A 113 1.66 -14.59 -3.65
N ILE A 114 0.33 -14.43 -3.70
CA ILE A 114 -0.63 -15.53 -3.54
C ILE A 114 -0.38 -16.61 -4.60
N ASP A 115 -0.32 -16.23 -5.88
CA ASP A 115 -0.06 -17.15 -6.98
C ASP A 115 1.27 -17.89 -6.82
N SER A 116 2.31 -17.16 -6.42
CA SER A 116 3.64 -17.74 -6.18
C SER A 116 3.70 -18.69 -4.98
N ALA A 117 2.88 -18.44 -3.96
CA ALA A 117 2.80 -19.31 -2.78
C ALA A 117 1.98 -20.58 -3.04
N LEU A 118 1.02 -20.53 -3.96
CA LEU A 118 0.11 -21.63 -4.24
C LEU A 118 0.58 -22.56 -5.36
N LEU A 119 1.39 -22.05 -6.30
CA LEU A 119 1.87 -22.85 -7.44
C LEU A 119 3.29 -23.37 -7.18
N GLU A 120 3.40 -24.64 -6.86
CA GLU A 120 4.69 -25.28 -6.62
C GLU A 120 5.47 -25.51 -7.93
N LYS A 121 6.79 -25.62 -7.81
CA LYS A 121 7.68 -25.88 -8.94
C LYS A 121 7.33 -27.21 -9.64
N GLY A 122 7.06 -27.11 -10.94
CA GLY A 122 6.74 -28.27 -11.78
C GLY A 122 5.25 -28.49 -12.03
N TYR A 123 4.39 -27.71 -11.38
CA TYR A 123 2.95 -27.75 -11.65
C TYR A 123 2.57 -26.90 -12.87
N HIS A 124 1.45 -27.25 -13.52
CA HIS A 124 0.90 -26.50 -14.64
C HIS A 124 0.18 -25.24 -14.17
N TYR A 125 0.25 -24.14 -14.93
CA TYR A 125 -0.47 -22.90 -14.64
C TYR A 125 -1.98 -23.04 -14.54
N SER A 126 -2.57 -24.09 -15.17
CA SER A 126 -3.98 -24.42 -15.01
C SER A 126 -4.39 -24.86 -13.60
N GLN A 127 -3.44 -25.02 -12.69
CA GLN A 127 -3.68 -25.34 -11.27
C GLN A 127 -3.71 -24.08 -10.39
N LEU A 128 -3.49 -22.91 -10.97
CA LEU A 128 -3.74 -21.67 -10.25
C LEU A 128 -5.21 -21.60 -9.83
N LYS A 129 -5.42 -21.27 -8.57
CA LYS A 129 -6.75 -21.21 -7.96
C LYS A 129 -7.45 -19.93 -8.38
N LYS A 130 -8.77 -19.97 -8.45
CA LYS A 130 -9.58 -18.76 -8.48
C LYS A 130 -9.28 -17.93 -7.22
N SER A 131 -9.08 -16.63 -7.38
CA SER A 131 -8.66 -15.79 -6.26
C SER A 131 -9.30 -14.41 -6.26
N PHE A 132 -9.54 -13.92 -5.05
CA PHE A 132 -10.07 -12.60 -4.78
C PHE A 132 -9.13 -11.85 -3.83
N VAL A 133 -8.68 -10.67 -4.25
CA VAL A 133 -8.01 -9.71 -3.35
C VAL A 133 -9.01 -8.61 -3.04
N ILE A 134 -9.47 -8.53 -1.80
CA ILE A 134 -10.58 -7.69 -1.35
C ILE A 134 -10.06 -6.65 -0.35
N PHE A 135 -10.20 -5.38 -0.69
CA PHE A 135 -9.90 -4.27 0.21
C PHE A 135 -11.18 -3.63 0.71
N ILE A 136 -11.39 -3.62 2.03
CA ILE A 136 -12.47 -2.89 2.70
C ILE A 136 -11.90 -1.56 3.17
N CYS A 137 -12.30 -0.45 2.53
CA CYS A 137 -11.74 0.87 2.75
C CYS A 137 -12.74 1.77 3.48
N THR A 138 -12.28 2.48 4.53
CA THR A 138 -13.07 3.54 5.19
C THR A 138 -12.98 4.88 4.43
N PHE A 139 -12.56 4.85 3.18
CA PHE A 139 -12.45 5.98 2.25
C PHE A 139 -12.75 5.51 0.83
N ASP A 140 -13.04 6.44 -0.09
CA ASP A 140 -13.26 6.12 -1.51
C ASP A 140 -11.94 6.15 -2.31
N PRO A 141 -11.33 4.99 -2.61
CA PRO A 141 -10.02 4.93 -3.28
C PRO A 141 -10.03 5.47 -4.71
N PHE A 142 -11.22 5.55 -5.36
CA PHE A 142 -11.37 6.01 -6.75
C PHE A 142 -12.17 7.29 -6.90
N LYS A 143 -12.72 7.84 -5.80
CA LYS A 143 -13.50 9.09 -5.77
C LYS A 143 -14.69 9.09 -6.74
N LYS A 144 -15.37 7.94 -6.93
CA LYS A 144 -16.55 7.79 -7.78
C LYS A 144 -17.85 7.59 -7.01
N GLY A 145 -17.79 7.51 -5.67
CA GLY A 145 -18.94 7.38 -4.79
C GLY A 145 -19.63 6.01 -4.85
N ARG A 146 -19.02 4.98 -5.45
CA ARG A 146 -19.55 3.62 -5.46
C ARG A 146 -19.23 2.92 -4.14
N HIS A 147 -20.04 1.92 -3.77
CA HIS A 147 -19.71 1.01 -2.67
C HIS A 147 -18.79 -0.12 -3.13
N VAL A 148 -18.94 -0.58 -4.38
CA VAL A 148 -18.20 -1.71 -4.91
C VAL A 148 -17.49 -1.33 -6.20
N TYR A 149 -16.20 -1.62 -6.25
CA TYR A 149 -15.35 -1.55 -7.43
C TYR A 149 -14.75 -2.94 -7.65
N ASP A 150 -15.29 -3.70 -8.61
CA ASP A 150 -14.79 -5.01 -9.02
C ASP A 150 -13.99 -4.86 -10.32
N PHE A 151 -12.71 -5.21 -10.26
CA PHE A 151 -11.80 -5.14 -11.39
C PHE A 151 -11.47 -6.54 -11.91
N THR A 152 -11.80 -6.76 -13.17
CA THR A 152 -11.40 -7.92 -13.95
C THR A 152 -10.55 -7.49 -15.14
N ARG A 153 -9.81 -8.42 -15.75
CA ARG A 153 -8.97 -8.11 -16.91
C ARG A 153 -9.76 -8.27 -18.20
N ARG A 154 -9.75 -7.21 -19.03
CA ARG A 154 -10.47 -7.16 -20.30
C ARG A 154 -9.58 -6.67 -21.43
N CYS A 155 -9.91 -7.08 -22.67
CA CYS A 155 -9.22 -6.60 -23.86
C CYS A 155 -9.55 -5.12 -24.12
N ALA A 156 -8.53 -4.29 -24.24
CA ALA A 156 -8.73 -2.85 -24.48
C ALA A 156 -9.43 -2.53 -25.82
N GLY A 157 -9.27 -3.41 -26.82
CA GLY A 157 -9.91 -3.25 -28.13
C GLY A 157 -11.28 -3.92 -28.25
N GLU A 158 -11.69 -4.71 -27.25
CA GLU A 158 -12.96 -5.44 -27.23
C GLU A 158 -13.46 -5.59 -25.79
N GLU A 159 -14.23 -4.61 -25.31
CA GLU A 159 -14.66 -4.49 -23.92
C GLU A 159 -15.38 -5.71 -23.34
N LYS A 160 -16.08 -6.49 -24.20
CA LYS A 160 -16.79 -7.72 -23.78
C LYS A 160 -15.88 -8.94 -23.66
N LEU A 161 -14.64 -8.86 -24.16
CA LEU A 161 -13.69 -9.98 -24.11
C LEU A 161 -12.92 -9.92 -22.78
N GLU A 162 -13.28 -10.82 -21.88
CA GLU A 162 -12.58 -11.02 -20.60
C GLU A 162 -11.39 -11.98 -20.77
N LEU A 163 -10.31 -11.75 -20.01
CA LEU A 163 -9.14 -12.63 -20.01
C LEU A 163 -9.44 -14.00 -19.40
N LYS A 164 -10.41 -14.07 -18.49
CA LYS A 164 -10.85 -15.31 -17.79
C LYS A 164 -9.69 -16.02 -17.08
N ASP A 165 -8.91 -15.24 -16.36
CA ASP A 165 -7.77 -15.73 -15.58
C ASP A 165 -8.13 -16.03 -14.11
N ASP A 166 -9.44 -16.04 -13.81
CA ASP A 166 -10.02 -16.35 -12.51
C ASP A 166 -9.49 -15.48 -11.35
N THR A 167 -8.99 -14.27 -11.67
CA THR A 167 -8.55 -13.29 -10.67
C THR A 167 -9.52 -12.13 -10.55
N HIS A 168 -9.85 -11.74 -9.33
CA HIS A 168 -10.69 -10.58 -9.01
C HIS A 168 -10.01 -9.67 -8.02
N ILE A 169 -10.08 -8.37 -8.26
CA ILE A 169 -9.61 -7.35 -7.31
C ILE A 169 -10.81 -6.48 -6.96
N ILE A 170 -11.26 -6.56 -5.71
CA ILE A 170 -12.45 -5.87 -5.23
C ILE A 170 -12.03 -4.81 -4.21
N PHE A 171 -12.47 -3.56 -4.45
CA PHE A 171 -12.38 -2.50 -3.47
C PHE A 171 -13.79 -2.16 -3.00
N LEU A 172 -14.00 -2.28 -1.70
CA LEU A 172 -15.22 -1.87 -1.03
C LEU A 172 -15.00 -0.50 -0.38
N ASN A 173 -15.90 0.42 -0.64
CA ASN A 173 -15.85 1.76 -0.11
C ASN A 173 -16.96 1.92 0.93
N ALA A 174 -16.60 1.98 2.20
CA ALA A 174 -17.55 2.15 3.29
C ALA A 174 -18.25 3.54 3.26
N THR A 175 -17.64 4.54 2.62
CA THR A 175 -18.23 5.88 2.44
C THR A 175 -19.07 6.03 1.17
N GLY A 176 -19.39 4.93 0.49
CA GLY A 176 -20.18 4.92 -0.74
C GLY A 176 -21.55 5.59 -0.59
N ARG A 177 -22.07 6.10 -1.69
CA ARG A 177 -23.35 6.81 -1.71
C ARG A 177 -24.28 6.39 -2.87
N ARG A 178 -23.82 5.46 -3.71
CA ARG A 178 -24.61 4.96 -4.83
C ARG A 178 -25.41 3.74 -4.39
N ASP A 179 -26.54 3.52 -5.03
CA ASP A 179 -27.33 2.31 -4.88
C ASP A 179 -26.77 1.24 -5.83
N ASP A 180 -25.61 0.67 -5.47
CA ASP A 180 -24.84 -0.25 -6.30
C ASP A 180 -24.38 -1.52 -5.56
N CYS A 181 -25.00 -1.81 -4.41
CA CYS A 181 -24.77 -3.04 -3.65
C CYS A 181 -26.07 -3.47 -2.93
N SER A 182 -26.07 -4.70 -2.40
CA SER A 182 -27.21 -5.20 -1.61
C SER A 182 -27.34 -4.45 -0.27
N ASP A 183 -28.56 -4.41 0.27
CA ASP A 183 -28.81 -3.81 1.59
C ASP A 183 -27.93 -4.42 2.68
N LYS A 184 -27.76 -5.76 2.67
CA LYS A 184 -26.91 -6.47 3.62
C LYS A 184 -25.44 -6.02 3.54
N LEU A 185 -24.92 -5.80 2.33
CA LEU A 185 -23.55 -5.29 2.15
C LEU A 185 -23.48 -3.83 2.58
N ARG A 186 -24.48 -3.01 2.26
CA ARG A 186 -24.53 -1.61 2.67
C ARG A 186 -24.52 -1.46 4.19
N ILE A 187 -25.37 -2.20 4.91
CA ILE A 187 -25.39 -2.21 6.38
C ILE A 187 -24.00 -2.56 6.94
N PHE A 188 -23.35 -3.57 6.37
CA PHE A 188 -21.99 -3.94 6.80
C PHE A 188 -20.97 -2.82 6.54
N LEU A 189 -21.01 -2.17 5.37
CA LEU A 189 -20.10 -1.07 5.05
C LEU A 189 -20.37 0.17 5.92
N ASP A 190 -21.64 0.47 6.19
CA ASP A 190 -22.02 1.54 7.12
C ASP A 190 -21.47 1.31 8.52
N TYR A 191 -21.54 0.07 9.01
CA TYR A 191 -20.94 -0.32 10.28
C TYR A 191 -19.39 -0.17 10.28
N VAL A 192 -18.72 -0.57 9.20
CA VAL A 192 -17.27 -0.40 9.05
C VAL A 192 -16.88 1.08 9.07
N ASP A 193 -17.70 1.96 8.51
CA ASP A 193 -17.51 3.43 8.52
C ASP A 193 -17.82 4.06 9.90
N GLY A 194 -18.34 3.27 10.85
CA GLY A 194 -18.69 3.73 12.18
C GLY A 194 -20.04 4.46 12.26
N ARG A 195 -20.90 4.28 11.27
CA ARG A 195 -22.28 4.80 11.27
C ARG A 195 -23.20 3.92 12.10
N GLU A 196 -24.24 4.53 12.65
CA GLU A 196 -25.34 3.76 13.23
C GLU A 196 -26.06 2.98 12.13
N VAL A 197 -26.33 1.71 12.40
CA VAL A 197 -26.98 0.80 11.45
C VAL A 197 -28.28 0.24 12.02
N GLU A 198 -29.18 -0.16 11.16
CA GLU A 198 -30.38 -0.90 11.54
C GLU A 198 -29.99 -2.25 12.16
N ALA A 199 -30.90 -2.80 12.98
CA ALA A 199 -30.68 -4.09 13.62
C ALA A 199 -30.40 -5.17 12.58
N ASP A 200 -29.25 -5.84 12.71
CA ASP A 200 -28.78 -6.89 11.82
C ASP A 200 -28.02 -7.94 12.62
N ASP A 201 -28.48 -9.18 12.56
CA ASP A 201 -27.93 -10.30 13.35
C ASP A 201 -26.43 -10.51 13.14
N PHE A 202 -25.93 -10.23 11.95
CA PHE A 202 -24.50 -10.35 11.64
C PHE A 202 -23.70 -9.24 12.32
N ILE A 203 -24.17 -8.01 12.27
CA ILE A 203 -23.52 -6.88 12.95
C ILE A 203 -23.51 -7.09 14.46
N GLU A 204 -24.62 -7.53 15.05
CA GLU A 204 -24.67 -7.86 16.48
C GLU A 204 -23.62 -8.91 16.88
N LYS A 205 -23.40 -9.92 16.04
CA LYS A 205 -22.38 -10.94 16.29
C LYS A 205 -20.98 -10.35 16.22
N ILE A 206 -20.70 -9.48 15.22
CA ILE A 206 -19.44 -8.76 15.11
C ILE A 206 -19.21 -7.91 16.37
N GLU A 207 -20.20 -7.13 16.80
CA GLU A 207 -20.09 -6.28 17.99
C GLU A 207 -19.78 -7.08 19.25
N LYS A 208 -20.47 -8.22 19.45
CA LYS A 208 -20.19 -9.15 20.56
C LYS A 208 -18.75 -9.68 20.51
N ALA A 209 -18.27 -10.05 19.31
CA ALA A 209 -16.91 -10.52 19.13
C ALA A 209 -15.87 -9.40 19.38
N VAL A 210 -16.12 -8.18 18.89
CA VAL A 210 -15.28 -7.00 19.16
C VAL A 210 -15.23 -6.70 20.66
N ALA A 211 -16.38 -6.64 21.33
CA ALA A 211 -16.46 -6.39 22.77
C ALA A 211 -15.73 -7.48 23.57
N PHE A 212 -15.89 -8.75 23.20
CA PHE A 212 -15.20 -9.86 23.84
C PHE A 212 -13.68 -9.77 23.70
N ASN A 213 -13.19 -9.52 22.48
CA ASN A 213 -11.75 -9.40 22.22
C ASN A 213 -11.14 -8.14 22.89
N ASN A 214 -11.89 -7.07 23.03
CA ASN A 214 -11.43 -5.88 23.77
C ASN A 214 -11.26 -6.12 25.27
N GLN A 215 -11.89 -7.15 25.85
CA GLN A 215 -11.68 -7.53 27.25
C GLN A 215 -10.35 -8.26 27.48
N ASP A 216 -9.74 -8.84 26.44
CA ASP A 216 -8.43 -9.50 26.52
C ASP A 216 -7.29 -8.45 26.54
N LYS A 217 -6.95 -8.01 27.75
CA LYS A 217 -5.88 -7.02 27.98
C LYS A 217 -4.51 -7.48 27.49
N ILE A 218 -4.24 -8.79 27.52
CA ILE A 218 -2.94 -9.34 27.07
C ILE A 218 -2.84 -9.25 25.56
N TRP A 219 -3.87 -9.72 24.86
CA TRP A 219 -3.93 -9.62 23.40
C TRP A 219 -3.87 -8.15 22.93
N ARG A 220 -4.66 -7.25 23.52
CA ARG A 220 -4.63 -5.82 23.23
C ARG A 220 -3.22 -5.24 23.37
N LYS A 221 -2.55 -5.52 24.50
CA LYS A 221 -1.19 -5.04 24.74
C LYS A 221 -0.22 -5.55 23.65
N ASN A 222 -0.31 -6.82 23.26
CA ASN A 222 0.53 -7.39 22.22
C ASN A 222 0.28 -6.72 20.86
N VAL A 223 -0.98 -6.54 20.48
CA VAL A 223 -1.38 -5.84 19.23
C VAL A 223 -0.80 -4.43 19.19
N MET A 224 -0.89 -3.70 20.30
CA MET A 224 -0.41 -2.33 20.34
C MET A 224 1.11 -2.24 20.31
N THR A 225 1.81 -3.19 20.95
CA THR A 225 3.27 -3.29 20.84
C THR A 225 3.69 -3.51 19.39
N LEU A 226 3.06 -4.46 18.70
CA LEU A 226 3.29 -4.71 17.27
C LEU A 226 3.00 -3.48 16.41
N ALA A 227 1.88 -2.80 16.63
CA ALA A 227 1.53 -1.58 15.89
C ALA A 227 2.56 -0.47 16.09
N MET A 228 3.08 -0.32 17.31
CA MET A 228 4.17 0.62 17.61
C MET A 228 5.49 0.26 16.92
N GLU A 229 5.85 -1.01 16.90
CA GLU A 229 7.03 -1.48 16.18
C GLU A 229 6.95 -1.16 14.69
N TYR A 230 5.81 -1.45 14.05
CA TYR A 230 5.58 -1.10 12.65
C TYR A 230 5.66 0.42 12.40
N LYS A 231 5.00 1.21 13.24
CA LYS A 231 5.07 2.68 13.12
C LYS A 231 6.49 3.21 13.28
N THR A 232 7.27 2.61 14.18
CA THR A 232 8.68 2.98 14.37
C THR A 232 9.50 2.67 13.11
N VAL A 233 9.29 1.51 12.50
CA VAL A 233 9.96 1.14 11.23
C VAL A 233 9.57 2.10 10.11
N GLU A 234 8.30 2.48 10.00
CA GLU A 234 7.79 3.44 9.02
C GLU A 234 8.46 4.82 9.18
N ILE A 235 8.47 5.35 10.41
CA ILE A 235 9.14 6.64 10.72
C ILE A 235 10.64 6.58 10.39
N MET A 236 11.31 5.46 10.69
CA MET A 236 12.72 5.30 10.36
C MET A 236 12.96 5.24 8.84
N ALA A 237 12.07 4.58 8.10
CA ALA A 237 12.14 4.51 6.64
C ALA A 237 11.92 5.89 6.00
N GLU A 238 10.94 6.66 6.49
CA GLU A 238 10.67 8.03 6.06
C GLU A 238 11.87 8.95 6.29
N LYS A 239 12.42 8.97 7.51
CA LYS A 239 13.62 9.74 7.84
C LYS A 239 14.83 9.36 6.99
N ARG A 240 14.97 8.06 6.68
CA ARG A 240 16.05 7.60 5.77
C ARG A 240 15.81 8.12 4.35
N GLY A 241 14.57 8.07 3.86
CA GLY A 241 14.18 8.60 2.56
C GLY A 241 14.43 10.11 2.45
N GLU A 242 14.03 10.88 3.45
CA GLU A 242 14.29 12.34 3.53
C GLU A 242 15.79 12.66 3.51
N LYS A 243 16.59 11.91 4.29
CA LYS A 243 18.05 12.10 4.34
C LYS A 243 18.67 11.82 2.96
N ILE A 244 18.31 10.70 2.32
CA ILE A 244 18.81 10.35 0.98
C ILE A 244 18.38 11.41 -0.05
N GLY A 245 17.11 11.83 -0.02
CA GLY A 245 16.58 12.87 -0.91
C GLY A 245 17.32 14.21 -0.75
N ARG A 246 17.58 14.62 0.50
CA ARG A 246 18.36 15.84 0.78
C ARG A 246 19.80 15.73 0.26
N GLU A 247 20.50 14.63 0.55
CA GLU A 247 21.88 14.42 0.08
C GLU A 247 21.98 14.40 -1.46
N GLN A 248 20.99 13.79 -2.11
CA GLN A 248 20.91 13.80 -3.58
C GLN A 248 20.59 15.19 -4.11
N GLY A 249 19.64 15.90 -3.51
CA GLY A 249 19.30 17.28 -3.88
C GLY A 249 20.48 18.24 -3.72
N GLU A 250 21.23 18.12 -2.63
CA GLU A 250 22.46 18.91 -2.42
C GLU A 250 23.52 18.64 -3.49
N LYS A 251 23.75 17.37 -3.83
CA LYS A 251 24.71 17.00 -4.91
C LYS A 251 24.29 17.55 -6.27
N ILE A 252 23.00 17.41 -6.59
CA ILE A 252 22.45 17.96 -7.86
C ILE A 252 22.55 19.48 -7.85
N GLY A 253 22.17 20.14 -6.76
CA GLY A 253 22.27 21.60 -6.62
C GLY A 253 23.70 22.13 -6.75
N GLN A 254 24.68 21.46 -6.13
CA GLN A 254 26.09 21.79 -6.26
C GLN A 254 26.60 21.62 -7.69
N LYS A 255 26.19 20.54 -8.37
CA LYS A 255 26.55 20.30 -9.76
C LYS A 255 25.99 21.40 -10.66
N LEU A 256 24.68 21.65 -10.60
CA LEU A 256 24.03 22.71 -11.38
C LEU A 256 24.59 24.09 -11.07
N GLY A 257 24.89 24.38 -9.81
CA GLY A 257 25.53 25.63 -9.42
C GLY A 257 26.91 25.83 -10.06
N ARG A 258 27.75 24.79 -10.12
CA ARG A 258 29.06 24.83 -10.80
C ARG A 258 28.90 25.00 -12.32
N GLU A 259 27.98 24.28 -12.94
CA GLU A 259 27.70 24.37 -14.36
C GLU A 259 27.21 25.77 -14.73
N ASN A 260 26.20 26.29 -14.02
CA ASN A 260 25.65 27.63 -14.26
C ASN A 260 26.68 28.74 -14.05
N ALA A 261 27.57 28.62 -13.05
CA ALA A 261 28.66 29.58 -12.86
C ALA A 261 29.57 29.61 -14.06
N ARG A 262 29.95 28.46 -14.63
CA ARG A 262 30.81 28.41 -15.84
C ARG A 262 30.10 28.89 -17.12
N TYR A 263 28.79 28.59 -17.25
CA TYR A 263 27.98 29.14 -18.33
C TYR A 263 27.88 30.66 -18.26
N SER A 264 27.71 31.21 -17.04
CA SER A 264 27.71 32.65 -16.82
C SER A 264 29.07 33.31 -17.16
N ASP A 265 30.17 32.68 -16.71
CA ASP A 265 31.53 33.18 -17.00
C ASP A 265 31.79 33.24 -18.51
N VAL A 266 31.37 32.21 -19.28
CA VAL A 266 31.49 32.20 -20.74
C VAL A 266 30.53 33.19 -21.39
N SER A 267 29.28 33.27 -20.92
CA SER A 267 28.29 34.22 -21.46
C SER A 267 28.71 35.68 -21.28
N SER A 268 29.42 35.99 -20.18
CA SER A 268 29.96 37.33 -19.93
C SER A 268 31.29 37.63 -20.64
N GLY A 269 31.84 36.63 -21.36
CA GLY A 269 33.12 36.79 -22.07
C GLY A 269 34.37 36.66 -21.18
N LEU A 270 34.22 36.20 -19.93
CA LEU A 270 35.33 35.99 -18.99
C LEU A 270 36.22 34.81 -19.45
N TYR A 271 35.60 33.76 -19.96
CA TYR A 271 36.27 32.57 -20.48
C TYR A 271 35.77 32.25 -21.90
N SER A 272 36.63 31.57 -22.70
CA SER A 272 36.17 30.95 -23.93
C SER A 272 35.32 29.69 -23.63
N PRO A 273 34.44 29.26 -24.56
CA PRO A 273 33.69 28.03 -24.42
C PRO A 273 34.55 26.78 -24.18
N GLU A 274 35.73 26.70 -24.81
CA GLU A 274 36.70 25.61 -24.64
C GLU A 274 37.23 25.59 -23.20
N LYS A 275 37.54 26.78 -22.64
CA LYS A 275 37.99 26.90 -21.24
C LYS A 275 36.89 26.56 -20.25
N GLY A 276 35.65 26.94 -20.55
CA GLY A 276 34.48 26.56 -19.76
C GLY A 276 34.29 25.04 -19.71
N ALA A 277 34.38 24.38 -20.87
CA ALA A 277 34.29 22.92 -21.00
C ALA A 277 35.41 22.19 -20.23
N GLU A 278 36.65 22.67 -20.36
CA GLU A 278 37.82 22.16 -19.62
C GLU A 278 37.57 22.21 -18.09
N LEU A 279 37.10 23.34 -17.59
CA LEU A 279 36.85 23.55 -16.14
C LEU A 279 35.72 22.67 -15.57
N LEU A 280 34.78 22.25 -16.42
CA LEU A 280 33.74 21.30 -16.06
C LEU A 280 34.12 19.84 -16.35
N ASN A 281 35.26 19.62 -17.00
CA ASN A 281 35.74 18.30 -17.46
C ASN A 281 34.69 17.58 -18.33
N VAL A 282 34.15 18.31 -19.31
CA VAL A 282 33.18 17.82 -20.31
C VAL A 282 33.69 18.16 -21.72
N THR A 283 33.10 17.56 -22.75
CA THR A 283 33.39 17.94 -24.13
C THR A 283 32.82 19.32 -24.45
N LEU A 284 33.43 20.01 -25.45
CA LEU A 284 32.92 21.31 -25.90
C LEU A 284 31.46 21.21 -26.36
N GLU A 285 31.09 20.13 -27.03
CA GLU A 285 29.73 19.88 -27.51
C GLU A 285 28.75 19.78 -26.36
N GLU A 286 29.05 18.99 -25.32
CA GLU A 286 28.24 18.86 -24.10
C GLU A 286 28.11 20.19 -23.36
N PHE A 287 29.19 20.96 -23.27
CA PHE A 287 29.18 22.27 -22.63
C PHE A 287 28.24 23.25 -23.36
N LEU A 288 28.38 23.35 -24.69
CA LEU A 288 27.56 24.22 -25.52
C LEU A 288 26.07 23.82 -25.49
N LYS A 289 25.80 22.53 -25.45
CA LYS A 289 24.45 21.99 -25.29
C LYS A 289 23.86 22.38 -23.91
N GLY A 290 24.60 22.12 -22.84
CA GLY A 290 24.16 22.45 -21.46
C GLY A 290 23.96 23.95 -21.28
N MET A 291 24.84 24.79 -21.82
CA MET A 291 24.72 26.25 -21.79
C MET A 291 23.43 26.75 -22.48
N ARG A 292 23.05 26.15 -23.61
CA ARG A 292 21.77 26.43 -24.32
C ARG A 292 20.55 25.98 -23.50
N GLU A 293 20.57 24.76 -22.98
CA GLU A 293 19.48 24.20 -22.17
C GLU A 293 19.25 25.00 -20.89
N ALA A 294 20.32 25.54 -20.30
CA ALA A 294 20.28 26.42 -19.15
C ALA A 294 19.91 27.88 -19.47
N GLY A 295 19.69 28.22 -20.76
CA GLY A 295 19.21 29.55 -21.18
C GLY A 295 20.29 30.64 -21.25
N PHE A 296 21.58 30.30 -21.21
CA PHE A 296 22.65 31.26 -21.31
C PHE A 296 22.94 31.63 -22.78
N LYS A 297 23.22 32.90 -23.06
CA LYS A 297 23.58 33.42 -24.39
C LYS A 297 25.06 33.20 -24.68
N PHE A 298 25.36 32.96 -25.95
CA PHE A 298 26.76 32.93 -26.39
C PHE A 298 27.31 34.36 -26.48
N PRO A 299 28.59 34.62 -26.16
CA PRO A 299 29.19 35.89 -26.35
C PRO A 299 29.17 36.24 -27.85
N GLU A 300 28.83 37.52 -28.18
CA GLU A 300 28.63 37.97 -29.58
C GLU A 300 29.91 37.91 -30.47
N ASN A 301 31.04 37.50 -29.90
CA ASN A 301 32.35 37.50 -30.58
C ASN A 301 32.92 36.12 -30.92
N VAL A 302 32.09 35.10 -31.13
CA VAL A 302 32.56 33.78 -31.59
C VAL A 302 32.21 33.59 -33.07
N ASN A 303 32.51 34.63 -33.91
CA ASN A 303 32.61 34.52 -35.34
C ASN A 303 33.96 35.12 -35.75
N GLY A 304 34.97 34.27 -35.82
CA GLY A 304 36.29 34.56 -36.36
C GLY A 304 36.95 33.26 -36.72
#